data_8a402178b71ba5bb8e98e8f247833f35
#
_entry.id   8a402178b71ba5bb8e98e8f247833f35
#
_cell.length_a   1.000
_cell.length_b   1.000
_cell.length_c   1.000
_cell.angle_alpha   90.00
_cell.angle_beta   90.00
_cell.angle_gamma   90.00
#
_symmetry.space_group_name_H-M   'P 1'
#
loop_
_entity.id
_entity.type
_entity.pdbx_description
1 polymer ?
#
loop_
_entity_poly.entity_id
_entity_poly.type
_entity_poly.pdbx_seq_one_letter_code
_entity_poly.pdbx_strand_id
1 'polypeptide(L)'
;MKRLIAKGSVVTLVFTLCITAMAAKVDFSGTWTLDKSKSEGLPPGMDQIMTVVQTGDKLSLETKLTMEQGEQVVPDSYILDGKEVNFTPKTPGGQSGKGKRIAKWGADGNSIEVSEKATFDTPEGTIDVQATRKWMLSTDGKTLQIEMTVDGPNGKQVLKRTFNKK
;
A
#
# COMPACT_ATOMS: atom_id res chain seq x y z
N MET A 1 -9.28 -80.09 17.11
CA MET A 1 -10.07 -78.84 16.92
C MET A 1 -9.20 -77.66 17.27
N LYS A 2 -8.62 -76.96 16.26
CA LYS A 2 -7.76 -75.74 16.45
C LYS A 2 -8.59 -74.51 16.13
N ARG A 3 -8.83 -73.64 17.14
CA ARG A 3 -9.51 -72.36 16.94
C ARG A 3 -8.50 -71.30 16.47
N LEU A 4 -8.68 -70.76 15.27
CA LEU A 4 -8.00 -69.60 14.79
C LEU A 4 -8.63 -68.38 15.44
N ILE A 5 -7.80 -67.58 16.13
CA ILE A 5 -8.16 -66.27 16.62
C ILE A 5 -7.64 -65.21 15.58
N ALA A 6 -8.56 -64.60 14.85
CA ALA A 6 -8.25 -63.52 13.95
C ALA A 6 -8.01 -62.23 14.76
N LYS A 7 -6.78 -61.67 14.68
CA LYS A 7 -6.44 -60.34 15.24
C LYS A 7 -6.84 -59.26 14.23
N GLY A 8 -7.96 -58.61 14.49
CA GLY A 8 -8.36 -57.41 13.74
C GLY A 8 -7.51 -56.21 14.13
N SER A 9 -6.73 -55.70 13.20
CA SER A 9 -5.94 -54.45 13.36
C SER A 9 -6.85 -53.27 13.03
N VAL A 10 -7.21 -52.46 14.04
CA VAL A 10 -7.93 -51.20 13.85
C VAL A 10 -6.91 -50.15 13.51
N VAL A 11 -6.86 -49.72 12.24
CA VAL A 11 -6.08 -48.59 11.80
C VAL A 11 -6.88 -47.31 12.06
N THR A 12 -6.52 -46.57 13.12
CA THR A 12 -7.12 -45.28 13.43
C THR A 12 -6.47 -44.23 12.54
N LEU A 13 -7.19 -43.79 11.50
CA LEU A 13 -6.78 -42.69 10.62
C LEU A 13 -6.98 -41.37 11.34
N VAL A 14 -5.90 -40.78 11.85
CA VAL A 14 -5.93 -39.44 12.45
C VAL A 14 -5.93 -38.40 11.31
N PHE A 15 -7.08 -37.81 11.04
CA PHE A 15 -7.21 -36.67 10.13
C PHE A 15 -6.74 -35.40 10.85
N THR A 16 -5.50 -34.99 10.60
CA THR A 16 -4.98 -33.70 11.08
C THR A 16 -5.60 -32.57 10.26
N LEU A 17 -6.61 -31.90 10.82
CA LEU A 17 -7.20 -30.72 10.23
C LEU A 17 -6.17 -29.56 10.35
N CYS A 18 -5.42 -29.27 9.29
CA CYS A 18 -4.63 -28.04 9.19
C CYS A 18 -5.58 -26.86 9.04
N ILE A 19 -5.94 -26.24 10.16
CA ILE A 19 -6.60 -24.93 10.14
C ILE A 19 -5.54 -23.91 9.75
N THR A 20 -5.51 -23.51 8.48
CA THR A 20 -4.76 -22.33 8.05
C THR A 20 -5.46 -21.12 8.65
N ALA A 21 -4.94 -20.59 9.76
CA ALA A 21 -5.36 -19.31 10.29
C ALA A 21 -5.04 -18.26 9.21
N MET A 22 -6.04 -17.78 8.49
CA MET A 22 -5.89 -16.58 7.66
C MET A 22 -5.60 -15.42 8.62
N ALA A 23 -4.37 -14.92 8.61
CA ALA A 23 -4.02 -13.72 9.36
C ALA A 23 -5.00 -12.62 8.96
N ALA A 24 -5.65 -12.01 9.96
CA ALA A 24 -6.54 -10.89 9.70
C ALA A 24 -5.72 -9.78 9.04
N LYS A 25 -6.21 -9.26 7.92
CA LYS A 25 -5.58 -8.13 7.22
C LYS A 25 -5.50 -6.93 8.16
N VAL A 26 -4.38 -6.22 8.12
CA VAL A 26 -4.17 -5.02 8.94
C VAL A 26 -5.13 -3.92 8.52
N ASP A 27 -5.58 -3.11 9.49
CA ASP A 27 -6.43 -1.95 9.24
C ASP A 27 -5.59 -0.67 9.23
N PHE A 28 -5.47 -0.05 8.06
CA PHE A 28 -4.77 1.21 7.84
C PHE A 28 -5.63 2.44 8.14
N SER A 29 -6.89 2.27 8.54
CA SER A 29 -7.79 3.39 8.85
C SER A 29 -7.26 4.27 9.96
N GLY A 30 -7.45 5.57 9.80
CA GLY A 30 -7.08 6.58 10.77
C GLY A 30 -6.61 7.88 10.14
N THR A 31 -6.28 8.84 11.01
CA THR A 31 -5.63 10.09 10.63
C THR A 31 -4.14 9.98 10.95
N TRP A 32 -3.32 10.22 9.94
CA TRP A 32 -1.88 10.03 9.96
C TRP A 32 -1.17 11.36 9.74
N THR A 33 -0.34 11.78 10.69
CA THR A 33 0.45 13.03 10.60
C THR A 33 1.90 12.71 10.26
N LEU A 34 2.46 13.38 9.28
CA LEU A 34 3.85 13.21 8.85
C LEU A 34 4.83 13.45 10.01
N ASP A 35 5.70 12.50 10.26
CA ASP A 35 6.86 12.64 11.13
C ASP A 35 8.07 13.09 10.29
N LYS A 36 8.32 14.40 10.29
CA LYS A 36 9.40 14.99 9.48
C LYS A 36 10.78 14.48 9.90
N SER A 37 10.96 14.14 11.18
CA SER A 37 12.24 13.68 11.70
C SER A 37 12.63 12.28 11.25
N LYS A 38 11.62 11.48 10.84
CA LYS A 38 11.77 10.09 10.40
C LYS A 38 11.49 9.92 8.91
N SER A 39 11.29 11.01 8.17
CA SER A 39 11.00 11.00 6.75
C SER A 39 12.18 11.55 5.94
N GLU A 40 12.37 11.03 4.74
CA GLU A 40 13.50 11.37 3.87
C GLU A 40 13.03 12.05 2.58
N GLY A 41 13.87 12.93 2.02
CA GLY A 41 13.61 13.62 0.76
C GLY A 41 12.37 14.51 0.80
N LEU A 42 12.10 15.17 1.94
CA LEU A 42 11.00 16.13 2.06
C LEU A 42 11.38 17.46 1.40
N PRO A 43 10.52 18.04 0.56
CA PRO A 43 10.67 19.42 0.16
C PRO A 43 10.65 20.38 1.36
N PRO A 44 11.34 21.52 1.30
CA PRO A 44 11.26 22.53 2.34
C PRO A 44 9.81 22.94 2.63
N GLY A 45 9.50 23.16 3.90
CA GLY A 45 8.16 23.60 4.33
C GLY A 45 7.06 22.55 4.22
N MET A 46 7.34 21.34 3.70
CA MET A 46 6.32 20.31 3.52
C MET A 46 5.78 19.79 4.85
N ASP A 47 4.45 19.74 4.93
CA ASP A 47 3.71 18.98 5.94
C ASP A 47 2.61 18.15 5.29
N GLN A 48 2.21 17.06 5.94
CA GLN A 48 1.22 16.15 5.37
C GLN A 48 0.37 15.53 6.47
N ILE A 49 -0.94 15.61 6.28
CA ILE A 49 -1.92 14.86 7.07
C ILE A 49 -2.70 14.00 6.09
N MET A 50 -2.80 12.71 6.39
CA MET A 50 -3.52 11.77 5.55
C MET A 50 -4.61 11.09 6.36
N THR A 51 -5.84 11.17 5.90
CA THR A 51 -6.97 10.41 6.45
C THR A 51 -7.23 9.21 5.56
N VAL A 52 -7.23 8.03 6.16
CA VAL A 52 -7.46 6.75 5.48
C VAL A 52 -8.71 6.11 6.05
N VAL A 53 -9.59 5.67 5.16
CA VAL A 53 -10.76 4.83 5.49
C VAL A 53 -10.63 3.54 4.70
N GLN A 54 -10.52 2.42 5.43
CA GLN A 54 -10.45 1.09 4.84
C GLN A 54 -11.78 0.36 5.02
N THR A 55 -12.30 -0.19 3.93
CA THR A 55 -13.50 -1.04 3.95
C THR A 55 -13.24 -2.27 3.10
N GLY A 56 -12.93 -3.39 3.77
CA GLY A 56 -12.48 -4.61 3.08
C GLY A 56 -11.19 -4.37 2.30
N ASP A 57 -11.26 -4.57 0.98
CA ASP A 57 -10.12 -4.36 0.07
C ASP A 57 -10.09 -2.96 -0.57
N LYS A 58 -10.95 -2.04 -0.12
CA LYS A 58 -10.97 -0.66 -0.60
C LYS A 58 -10.36 0.28 0.43
N LEU A 59 -9.37 1.10 0.00
CA LEU A 59 -8.89 2.26 0.73
C LEU A 59 -9.40 3.53 0.05
N SER A 60 -9.94 4.44 0.85
CA SER A 60 -10.23 5.82 0.45
C SER A 60 -9.31 6.74 1.23
N LEU A 61 -8.66 7.65 0.55
CA LEU A 61 -7.65 8.54 1.12
C LEU A 61 -8.03 9.99 0.87
N GLU A 62 -7.75 10.82 1.85
CA GLU A 62 -7.70 12.26 1.70
C GLU A 62 -6.37 12.73 2.27
N THR A 63 -5.54 13.33 1.42
CA THR A 63 -4.23 13.86 1.81
C THR A 63 -4.28 15.37 1.77
N LYS A 64 -4.14 15.99 2.94
CA LYS A 64 -3.89 17.42 3.09
C LYS A 64 -2.39 17.65 3.04
N LEU A 65 -1.93 18.32 2.01
CA LEU A 65 -0.54 18.64 1.78
C LEU A 65 -0.35 20.14 1.97
N THR A 66 0.53 20.53 2.88
CA THR A 66 0.93 21.91 3.09
C THR A 66 2.34 22.11 2.56
N MET A 67 2.56 23.14 1.76
CA MET A 67 3.85 23.55 1.21
C MET A 67 3.99 25.07 1.32
N GLU A 68 5.15 25.61 0.99
CA GLU A 68 5.38 27.07 0.97
C GLU A 68 4.39 27.80 0.06
N GLN A 69 3.92 27.17 -1.04
CA GLN A 69 2.98 27.75 -2.00
C GLN A 69 1.52 27.69 -1.54
N GLY A 70 1.24 27.05 -0.39
CA GLY A 70 -0.11 26.92 0.14
C GLY A 70 -0.49 25.48 0.50
N GLU A 71 -1.79 25.29 0.68
CA GLU A 71 -2.39 24.03 1.09
C GLU A 71 -3.17 23.42 -0.07
N GLN A 72 -3.03 22.10 -0.23
CA GLN A 72 -3.75 21.32 -1.23
C GLN A 72 -4.38 20.08 -0.57
N VAL A 73 -5.62 19.77 -0.94
CA VAL A 73 -6.28 18.51 -0.55
C VAL A 73 -6.34 17.60 -1.78
N VAL A 74 -5.78 16.41 -1.65
CA VAL A 74 -5.68 15.42 -2.73
C VAL A 74 -6.44 14.16 -2.31
N PRO A 75 -7.62 13.89 -2.90
CA PRO A 75 -8.30 12.62 -2.72
C PRO A 75 -7.65 11.54 -3.59
N ASP A 76 -7.61 10.31 -3.07
CA ASP A 76 -7.19 9.14 -3.82
C ASP A 76 -7.92 7.89 -3.33
N SER A 77 -7.86 6.80 -4.09
CA SER A 77 -8.44 5.52 -3.66
C SER A 77 -7.72 4.34 -4.31
N TYR A 78 -7.65 3.23 -3.57
CA TYR A 78 -7.09 1.97 -4.04
C TYR A 78 -8.09 0.83 -3.85
N ILE A 79 -8.13 -0.10 -4.81
CA ILE A 79 -8.78 -1.39 -4.67
C ILE A 79 -7.66 -2.44 -4.63
N LEU A 80 -7.56 -3.15 -3.50
CA LEU A 80 -6.43 -4.06 -3.20
C LEU A 80 -6.66 -5.48 -3.75
N ASP A 81 -7.23 -5.59 -4.95
CA ASP A 81 -7.56 -6.85 -5.61
C ASP A 81 -6.49 -7.32 -6.61
N GLY A 82 -5.42 -6.57 -6.78
CA GLY A 82 -4.32 -6.86 -7.69
C GLY A 82 -4.63 -6.65 -9.16
N LYS A 83 -5.78 -6.09 -9.50
CA LYS A 83 -6.15 -5.81 -10.89
C LYS A 83 -5.64 -4.45 -11.34
N GLU A 84 -5.28 -4.37 -12.61
CA GLU A 84 -4.89 -3.10 -13.24
C GLU A 84 -6.13 -2.24 -13.49
N VAL A 85 -6.06 -0.99 -13.06
CA VAL A 85 -7.09 0.03 -13.30
C VAL A 85 -6.49 1.28 -13.92
N ASN A 86 -7.27 1.99 -14.74
CA ASN A 86 -6.89 3.31 -15.23
C ASN A 86 -7.09 4.35 -14.13
N PHE A 87 -6.19 5.32 -14.03
CA PHE A 87 -6.33 6.48 -13.15
C PHE A 87 -5.78 7.73 -13.82
N THR A 88 -6.10 8.89 -13.27
CA THR A 88 -5.61 10.18 -13.76
C THR A 88 -4.60 10.73 -12.75
N PRO A 89 -3.28 10.51 -12.98
CA PRO A 89 -2.25 11.09 -12.14
C PRO A 89 -2.21 12.61 -12.34
N LYS A 90 -1.80 13.31 -11.27
CA LYS A 90 -1.55 14.75 -11.31
C LYS A 90 -0.13 15.07 -10.86
N THR A 91 0.55 15.96 -11.56
CA THR A 91 1.81 16.52 -11.08
C THR A 91 1.56 17.53 -9.94
N PRO A 92 2.58 17.88 -9.14
CA PRO A 92 2.48 18.97 -8.16
C PRO A 92 2.03 20.32 -8.77
N GLY A 93 2.33 20.56 -10.05
CA GLY A 93 1.85 21.73 -10.80
C GLY A 93 0.44 21.60 -11.36
N GLY A 94 -0.31 20.53 -11.00
CA GLY A 94 -1.70 20.33 -11.40
C GLY A 94 -1.92 19.75 -12.79
N GLN A 95 -0.86 19.48 -13.57
CA GLN A 95 -0.97 18.85 -14.87
C GLN A 95 -1.48 17.41 -14.72
N SER A 96 -2.51 17.05 -15.48
CA SER A 96 -3.08 15.70 -15.51
C SER A 96 -2.39 14.85 -16.56
N GLY A 97 -2.21 13.57 -16.24
CA GLY A 97 -1.69 12.55 -17.15
C GLY A 97 -2.66 11.39 -17.33
N LYS A 98 -2.21 10.37 -18.03
CA LYS A 98 -2.88 9.07 -18.17
C LYS A 98 -2.06 8.05 -17.42
N GLY A 99 -2.71 7.18 -16.64
CA GLY A 99 -1.98 6.19 -15.85
C GLY A 99 -2.72 4.89 -15.69
N LYS A 100 -1.94 3.86 -15.34
CA LYS A 100 -2.38 2.53 -14.93
C LYS A 100 -1.81 2.22 -13.57
N ARG A 101 -2.65 1.66 -12.71
CA ARG A 101 -2.34 1.34 -11.33
C ARG A 101 -2.74 -0.08 -11.00
N ILE A 102 -1.88 -0.76 -10.24
CA ILE A 102 -2.18 -2.02 -9.58
C ILE A 102 -1.98 -1.80 -8.09
N ALA A 103 -2.97 -2.11 -7.27
CA ALA A 103 -2.84 -2.10 -5.83
C ALA A 103 -3.24 -3.48 -5.27
N LYS A 104 -2.47 -3.98 -4.33
CA LYS A 104 -2.69 -5.30 -3.76
C LYS A 104 -2.16 -5.40 -2.33
N TRP A 105 -2.63 -6.38 -1.61
CA TRP A 105 -1.99 -6.81 -0.37
C TRP A 105 -0.60 -7.39 -0.66
N GLY A 106 0.37 -7.10 0.18
CA GLY A 106 1.66 -7.78 0.17
C GLY A 106 1.51 -9.26 0.54
N ALA A 107 2.50 -10.06 0.18
CA ALA A 107 2.49 -11.49 0.46
C ALA A 107 2.43 -11.84 1.96
N ASP A 108 2.86 -10.91 2.81
CA ASP A 108 2.80 -11.00 4.27
C ASP A 108 1.39 -10.74 4.86
N GLY A 109 0.44 -10.27 4.04
CA GLY A 109 -0.91 -9.86 4.47
C GLY A 109 -0.94 -8.59 5.35
N ASN A 110 0.23 -8.02 5.67
CA ASN A 110 0.40 -6.89 6.59
C ASN A 110 0.90 -5.62 5.91
N SER A 111 1.10 -5.65 4.61
CA SER A 111 1.53 -4.52 3.80
C SER A 111 0.62 -4.31 2.60
N ILE A 112 0.68 -3.11 2.02
CA ILE A 112 0.03 -2.79 0.75
C ILE A 112 1.12 -2.44 -0.24
N GLU A 113 1.01 -2.99 -1.44
CA GLU A 113 1.88 -2.68 -2.57
C GLU A 113 1.08 -2.00 -3.67
N VAL A 114 1.55 -0.83 -4.11
CA VAL A 114 0.96 -0.07 -5.22
C VAL A 114 2.02 0.12 -6.28
N SER A 115 1.70 -0.24 -7.53
CA SER A 115 2.53 0.01 -8.69
C SER A 115 1.77 0.90 -9.67
N GLU A 116 2.41 1.94 -10.15
CA GLU A 116 1.83 2.92 -11.06
C GLU A 116 2.74 3.15 -12.25
N LYS A 117 2.12 3.32 -13.41
CA LYS A 117 2.76 3.84 -14.63
C LYS A 117 1.93 5.02 -15.10
N ALA A 118 2.58 6.12 -15.35
CA ALA A 118 1.93 7.37 -15.73
C ALA A 118 2.65 8.00 -16.92
N THR A 119 1.88 8.59 -17.80
CA THR A 119 2.36 9.34 -18.97
C THR A 119 1.79 10.74 -18.92
N PHE A 120 2.65 11.74 -19.07
CA PHE A 120 2.29 13.16 -19.09
C PHE A 120 2.71 13.76 -20.43
N ASP A 121 1.78 14.43 -21.09
CA ASP A 121 2.08 15.19 -22.30
C ASP A 121 2.57 16.59 -21.91
N THR A 122 3.80 16.94 -22.25
CA THR A 122 4.40 18.26 -21.99
C THR A 122 4.70 18.97 -23.31
N PRO A 123 4.95 20.30 -23.29
CA PRO A 123 5.35 21.01 -24.51
C PRO A 123 6.65 20.47 -25.15
N GLU A 124 7.51 19.84 -24.34
CA GLU A 124 8.81 19.31 -24.76
C GLU A 124 8.71 17.83 -25.20
N GLY A 125 7.53 17.23 -25.08
CA GLY A 125 7.28 15.83 -25.42
C GLY A 125 6.58 15.05 -24.32
N THR A 126 6.51 13.74 -24.48
CA THR A 126 5.87 12.85 -23.53
C THR A 126 6.84 12.38 -22.46
N ILE A 127 6.42 12.42 -21.20
CA ILE A 127 7.19 11.97 -20.05
C ILE A 127 6.51 10.74 -19.46
N ASP A 128 7.26 9.64 -19.34
CA ASP A 128 6.83 8.45 -18.64
C ASP A 128 7.42 8.41 -17.23
N VAL A 129 6.59 8.07 -16.25
CA VAL A 129 6.95 7.92 -14.85
C VAL A 129 6.45 6.58 -14.33
N GLN A 130 7.30 5.87 -13.63
CA GLN A 130 6.92 4.66 -12.90
C GLN A 130 7.07 4.93 -11.40
N ALA A 131 6.09 4.51 -10.61
CA ALA A 131 6.17 4.61 -9.16
C ALA A 131 5.74 3.30 -8.51
N THR A 132 6.43 2.93 -7.44
CA THR A 132 6.00 1.86 -6.55
C THR A 132 5.90 2.41 -5.14
N ARG A 133 4.89 1.97 -4.39
CA ARG A 133 4.73 2.31 -2.96
C ARG A 133 4.52 1.04 -2.17
N LYS A 134 5.19 0.96 -1.03
CA LYS A 134 4.94 -0.08 -0.05
C LYS A 134 4.51 0.58 1.26
N TRP A 135 3.33 0.22 1.75
CA TRP A 135 2.76 0.69 2.99
C TRP A 135 2.95 -0.36 4.07
N MET A 136 3.48 0.01 5.20
CA MET A 136 3.76 -0.88 6.32
C MET A 136 3.27 -0.23 7.61
N LEU A 137 2.49 -0.98 8.38
CA LEU A 137 2.02 -0.54 9.70
C LEU A 137 2.90 -1.18 10.78
N SER A 138 3.28 -0.40 11.80
CA SER A 138 3.96 -0.94 12.98
C SER A 138 3.06 -1.93 13.72
N THR A 139 3.66 -2.85 14.46
CA THR A 139 2.93 -3.89 15.23
C THR A 139 1.93 -3.33 16.25
N ASP A 140 2.19 -2.14 16.77
CA ASP A 140 1.30 -1.43 17.70
C ASP A 140 0.22 -0.58 16.97
N GLY A 141 0.24 -0.56 15.64
CA GLY A 141 -0.70 0.19 14.82
C GLY A 141 -0.58 1.72 14.91
N LYS A 142 0.51 2.26 15.50
CA LYS A 142 0.66 3.70 15.76
C LYS A 142 1.55 4.42 14.74
N THR A 143 2.34 3.69 13.98
CA THR A 143 3.23 4.25 12.97
C THR A 143 2.95 3.62 11.61
N LEU A 144 2.74 4.46 10.60
CA LEU A 144 2.63 4.05 9.21
C LEU A 144 3.89 4.50 8.47
N GLN A 145 4.56 3.57 7.81
CA GLN A 145 5.68 3.84 6.92
C GLN A 145 5.26 3.60 5.47
N ILE A 146 5.59 4.55 4.60
CA ILE A 146 5.40 4.44 3.14
C ILE A 146 6.76 4.61 2.49
N GLU A 147 7.27 3.54 1.91
CA GLU A 147 8.42 3.58 1.02
C GLU A 147 7.94 3.76 -0.41
N MET A 148 8.52 4.72 -1.11
CA MET A 148 8.16 5.03 -2.48
C MET A 148 9.41 5.08 -3.35
N THR A 149 9.37 4.38 -4.47
CA THR A 149 10.36 4.51 -5.53
C THR A 149 9.68 5.18 -6.73
N VAL A 150 10.28 6.24 -7.23
CA VAL A 150 9.84 6.94 -8.44
C VAL A 150 10.97 6.87 -9.45
N ASP A 151 10.65 6.43 -10.66
CA ASP A 151 11.56 6.39 -11.80
C ASP A 151 10.97 7.26 -12.93
N GLY A 152 11.72 8.25 -13.35
CA GLY A 152 11.29 9.26 -14.33
C GLY A 152 12.49 9.89 -15.04
N PRO A 153 12.31 11.01 -15.76
CA PRO A 153 13.35 11.64 -16.55
C PRO A 153 14.61 12.02 -15.76
N ASN A 154 14.45 12.30 -14.47
CA ASN A 154 15.56 12.65 -13.58
C ASN A 154 16.21 11.44 -12.89
N GLY A 155 15.89 10.23 -13.38
CA GLY A 155 16.36 8.97 -12.80
C GLY A 155 15.52 8.50 -11.63
N LYS A 156 16.01 7.43 -11.01
CA LYS A 156 15.33 6.74 -9.91
C LYS A 156 15.58 7.42 -8.58
N GLN A 157 14.49 7.72 -7.88
CA GLN A 157 14.50 8.27 -6.52
C GLN A 157 13.81 7.33 -5.55
N VAL A 158 14.35 7.20 -4.35
CA VAL A 158 13.75 6.44 -3.25
C VAL A 158 13.40 7.43 -2.14
N LEU A 159 12.15 7.43 -1.73
CA LEU A 159 11.60 8.33 -0.72
C LEU A 159 10.98 7.50 0.39
N LYS A 160 11.16 7.95 1.62
CA LYS A 160 10.55 7.33 2.79
C LYS A 160 9.71 8.35 3.53
N ARG A 161 8.48 7.99 3.81
CA ARG A 161 7.55 8.78 4.63
C ARG A 161 7.16 7.97 5.85
N THR A 162 7.28 8.58 7.01
CA THR A 162 6.84 8.01 8.28
C THR A 162 5.74 8.89 8.85
N PHE A 163 4.67 8.29 9.30
CA PHE A 163 3.52 8.98 9.88
C PHE A 163 3.20 8.41 11.24
N ASN A 164 2.76 9.27 12.16
CA ASN A 164 2.23 8.89 13.46
C ASN A 164 0.71 8.97 13.43
N LYS A 165 0.04 7.99 14.04
CA LYS A 165 -1.42 7.99 14.19
C LYS A 165 -1.83 9.10 15.16
N LYS A 166 -2.88 9.83 14.78
CA LYS A 166 -3.44 10.90 15.60
C LYS A 166 -4.47 10.38 16.58
#